data_6748eede0652339ca2165e02d53d49b2
#
_entry.id   6748eede0652339ca2165e02d53d49b2
#
_cell.length_a   1.000
_cell.length_b   1.000
_cell.length_c   1.000
_cell.angle_alpha   90.00
_cell.angle_beta   90.00
_cell.angle_gamma   90.00
#
_symmetry.space_group_name_H-M   'P 1'
#
loop_
_entity.id
_entity.type
_entity.pdbx_description
1 polymer ?
#
loop_
_entity_poly.entity_id
_entity_poly.type
_entity_poly.pdbx_seq_one_letter_code
_entity_poly.pdbx_strand_id
1 'polypeptide(L)'
;MARFAESHGFEHDYDRPFAFHYRDFVIRAFNSDMPYDQFVRWQLAGDEIAPDQPLAMMATGFLGAGVYPTQITLSESERIRYDAMDDMLATVGSAMLATTIGCARCHDHKYDPIPMRDYYQMLSAFTTTVRSDIELDLGSVSYTHLRA
;
A
#
# COMPACT_ATOMS: atom_id res chain seq x y z
N MET A 1 2.69 -5.17 11.51
CA MET A 1 3.77 -4.19 11.27
C MET A 1 3.17 -3.03 10.50
N ALA A 2 3.16 -1.83 11.06
CA ALA A 2 2.69 -0.68 10.31
C ALA A 2 3.75 -0.30 9.27
N ARG A 3 3.38 -0.29 8.00
CA ARG A 3 4.26 0.13 6.93
C ARG A 3 4.14 1.64 6.79
N PHE A 4 5.08 2.35 7.39
CA PHE A 4 5.11 3.80 7.34
C PHE A 4 6.46 4.27 6.83
N ALA A 5 6.46 5.16 5.84
CA ALA A 5 7.65 5.78 5.29
C ALA A 5 7.41 7.26 5.00
N GLU A 6 8.32 8.11 5.49
CA GLU A 6 8.27 9.57 5.33
C GLU A 6 9.01 10.05 4.09
N SER A 7 9.67 9.14 3.37
CA SER A 7 10.39 9.44 2.13
C SER A 7 10.20 8.35 1.07
N HIS A 8 10.56 8.67 -0.17
CA HIS A 8 10.41 7.77 -1.31
C HIS A 8 11.44 6.64 -1.35
N GLY A 9 12.62 6.86 -0.77
CA GLY A 9 13.78 6.03 -1.01
C GLY A 9 14.39 6.25 -2.40
N PHE A 10 15.28 5.38 -2.81
CA PHE A 10 16.02 5.46 -4.09
C PHE A 10 16.87 6.72 -4.25
N GLU A 11 17.13 7.11 -5.52
CA GLU A 11 18.18 8.06 -5.89
C GLU A 11 17.97 9.47 -5.32
N HIS A 12 16.73 9.93 -5.23
CA HIS A 12 16.43 11.29 -4.79
C HIS A 12 15.85 11.37 -3.39
N ASP A 13 15.30 10.26 -2.90
CA ASP A 13 14.74 10.13 -1.56
C ASP A 13 13.92 11.35 -1.09
N TYR A 14 13.04 11.85 -1.97
CA TYR A 14 12.18 12.99 -1.64
C TYR A 14 11.25 12.69 -0.48
N ASP A 15 11.02 13.67 0.36
CA ASP A 15 10.09 13.59 1.47
C ASP A 15 8.65 13.34 1.00
N ARG A 16 7.90 12.62 1.84
CA ARG A 16 6.46 12.43 1.73
C ARG A 16 5.74 13.22 2.81
N PRO A 17 5.52 14.52 2.61
CA PRO A 17 5.05 15.42 3.68
C PRO A 17 3.66 15.05 4.21
N PHE A 18 2.90 14.24 3.46
CA PHE A 18 1.55 13.82 3.83
C PHE A 18 1.43 12.35 4.25
N ALA A 19 2.55 11.62 4.36
CA ALA A 19 2.55 10.22 4.79
C ALA A 19 1.91 10.01 6.17
N PHE A 20 1.89 11.04 7.01
CA PHE A 20 1.27 11.00 8.35
C PHE A 20 -0.23 10.66 8.32
N HIS A 21 -0.94 10.88 7.22
CA HIS A 21 -2.35 10.50 7.11
C HIS A 21 -2.56 9.00 7.31
N TYR A 22 -1.69 8.17 6.72
CA TYR A 22 -1.77 6.74 6.96
C TYR A 22 -1.49 6.38 8.42
N ARG A 23 -0.50 7.00 9.05
CA ARG A 23 -0.24 6.82 10.47
C ARG A 23 -1.46 7.23 11.31
N ASP A 24 -2.08 8.35 10.99
CA ASP A 24 -3.27 8.84 11.70
C ASP A 24 -4.46 7.91 11.52
N PHE A 25 -4.63 7.31 10.34
CA PHE A 25 -5.60 6.22 10.14
C PHE A 25 -5.35 5.08 11.13
N VAL A 26 -4.12 4.58 11.21
CA VAL A 26 -3.78 3.45 12.10
C VAL A 26 -4.09 3.81 13.56
N ILE A 27 -3.68 5.00 14.01
CA ILE A 27 -3.95 5.47 15.38
C ILE A 27 -5.47 5.56 15.64
N ARG A 28 -6.24 6.12 14.72
CA ARG A 28 -7.70 6.26 14.87
C ARG A 28 -8.39 4.90 14.86
N ALA A 29 -7.97 3.99 13.98
CA ALA A 29 -8.53 2.64 13.90
C ALA A 29 -8.37 1.88 15.22
N PHE A 30 -7.17 1.91 15.83
CA PHE A 30 -6.95 1.30 17.13
C PHE A 30 -7.71 1.99 18.26
N ASN A 31 -7.74 3.31 18.29
CA ASN A 31 -8.46 4.06 19.34
C ASN A 31 -9.98 3.86 19.28
N SER A 32 -10.54 3.58 18.11
CA SER A 32 -11.96 3.31 17.90
C SER A 32 -12.32 1.83 17.99
N ASP A 33 -11.36 0.96 18.28
CA ASP A 33 -11.54 -0.50 18.28
C ASP A 33 -12.14 -1.01 16.96
N MET A 34 -11.60 -0.51 15.84
CA MET A 34 -12.08 -0.88 14.50
C MET A 34 -12.00 -2.41 14.29
N PRO A 35 -13.07 -3.06 13.79
CA PRO A 35 -13.01 -4.48 13.46
C PRO A 35 -11.85 -4.81 12.50
N TYR A 36 -11.15 -5.91 12.77
CA TYR A 36 -9.93 -6.26 12.02
C TYR A 36 -10.18 -6.47 10.51
N ASP A 37 -11.33 -7.03 10.16
CA ASP A 37 -11.71 -7.21 8.76
C ASP A 37 -11.90 -5.87 8.05
N GLN A 38 -12.49 -4.87 8.70
CA GLN A 38 -12.63 -3.52 8.17
C GLN A 38 -11.26 -2.85 8.08
N PHE A 39 -10.42 -2.98 9.09
CA PHE A 39 -9.06 -2.44 9.10
C PHE A 39 -8.23 -2.96 7.92
N VAL A 40 -8.31 -4.26 7.62
CA VAL A 40 -7.63 -4.86 6.47
C VAL A 40 -8.23 -4.39 5.15
N ARG A 41 -9.56 -4.47 5.00
CA ARG A 41 -10.24 -4.10 3.75
C ARG A 41 -9.97 -2.66 3.34
N TRP A 42 -9.98 -1.73 4.29
CA TRP A 42 -9.72 -0.32 3.98
C TRP A 42 -8.28 -0.06 3.56
N GLN A 43 -7.33 -0.79 4.09
CA GLN A 43 -5.94 -0.67 3.66
C GLN A 43 -5.67 -1.26 2.27
N LEU A 44 -6.47 -2.21 1.83
CA LEU A 44 -6.32 -2.86 0.52
C LEU A 44 -7.15 -2.22 -0.59
N ALA A 45 -8.35 -1.74 -0.27
CA ALA A 45 -9.31 -1.24 -1.24
C ALA A 45 -10.27 -0.21 -0.61
N GLY A 46 -9.77 0.67 0.25
CA GLY A 46 -10.57 1.70 0.91
C GLY A 46 -11.20 2.68 -0.08
N ASP A 47 -10.48 2.99 -1.14
CA ASP A 47 -10.92 3.83 -2.26
C ASP A 47 -12.11 3.24 -3.03
N GLU A 48 -12.15 1.92 -3.19
CA GLU A 48 -13.22 1.22 -3.90
C GLU A 48 -14.42 0.92 -2.98
N ILE A 49 -14.16 0.53 -1.73
CA ILE A 49 -15.20 0.10 -0.79
C ILE A 49 -15.95 1.27 -0.15
N ALA A 50 -15.24 2.35 0.14
CA ALA A 50 -15.76 3.50 0.87
C ALA A 50 -15.15 4.83 0.35
N PRO A 51 -15.34 5.18 -0.94
CA PRO A 51 -14.71 6.34 -1.57
C PRO A 51 -15.09 7.68 -0.89
N ASP A 52 -16.28 7.74 -0.29
CA ASP A 52 -16.76 8.94 0.41
C ASP A 52 -16.28 9.04 1.87
N GLN A 53 -15.48 8.08 2.34
CA GLN A 53 -14.96 8.05 3.69
C GLN A 53 -13.49 8.46 3.73
N PRO A 54 -13.15 9.67 4.19
CA PRO A 54 -11.76 10.13 4.22
C PRO A 54 -10.82 9.17 4.96
N LEU A 55 -11.32 8.53 6.03
CA LEU A 55 -10.53 7.60 6.81
C LEU A 55 -10.18 6.32 6.01
N ALA A 56 -11.07 5.85 5.14
CA ALA A 56 -10.81 4.72 4.25
C ALA A 56 -9.79 5.09 3.16
N MET A 57 -9.87 6.33 2.64
CA MET A 57 -8.86 6.84 1.70
C MET A 57 -7.48 6.95 2.36
N MET A 58 -7.39 7.44 3.59
CA MET A 58 -6.12 7.48 4.35
C MET A 58 -5.53 6.08 4.56
N ALA A 59 -6.37 5.06 4.70
CA ALA A 59 -5.95 3.68 4.89
C ALA A 59 -5.18 3.12 3.69
N THR A 60 -5.51 3.51 2.47
CA THR A 60 -4.86 3.04 1.24
C THR A 60 -3.38 3.45 1.15
N GLY A 61 -2.95 4.39 1.96
CA GLY A 61 -1.54 4.72 2.15
C GLY A 61 -0.66 3.53 2.53
N PHE A 62 -1.24 2.43 3.05
CA PHE A 62 -0.55 1.17 3.29
C PHE A 62 0.13 0.62 2.03
N LEU A 63 -0.59 0.56 0.92
CA LEU A 63 -0.04 0.09 -0.36
C LEU A 63 0.93 1.10 -0.96
N GLY A 64 0.68 2.40 -0.75
CA GLY A 64 1.52 3.49 -1.24
C GLY A 64 2.85 3.68 -0.51
N ALA A 65 3.04 3.09 0.66
CA ALA A 65 4.19 3.36 1.54
C ALA A 65 5.52 2.70 1.12
N GLY A 66 5.53 1.86 0.08
CA GLY A 66 6.76 1.23 -0.42
C GLY A 66 7.73 2.21 -1.07
N VAL A 67 8.99 1.78 -1.20
CA VAL A 67 10.00 2.49 -1.99
C VAL A 67 9.52 2.66 -3.43
N TYR A 68 9.78 3.84 -4.01
CA TYR A 68 9.37 4.12 -5.38
C TYR A 68 10.34 5.10 -6.05
N PRO A 69 10.90 4.76 -7.22
CA PRO A 69 11.81 5.66 -7.93
C PRO A 69 11.05 6.89 -8.41
N THR A 70 11.70 8.05 -8.32
CA THR A 70 11.13 9.33 -8.73
C THR A 70 11.48 9.70 -10.16
N GLN A 71 12.49 9.05 -10.76
CA GLN A 71 12.85 9.18 -12.16
C GLN A 71 12.58 7.87 -12.89
N ILE A 72 11.55 7.86 -13.72
CA ILE A 72 11.11 6.67 -14.45
C ILE A 72 11.29 6.93 -15.96
N THR A 73 12.14 6.15 -16.59
CA THR A 73 12.27 6.12 -18.04
C THR A 73 11.23 5.19 -18.66
N LEU A 74 10.87 5.41 -19.92
CA LEU A 74 9.92 4.52 -20.62
C LEU A 74 10.39 3.08 -20.66
N SER A 75 11.70 2.84 -20.80
CA SER A 75 12.28 1.50 -20.82
C SER A 75 12.24 0.77 -19.48
N GLU A 76 12.11 1.49 -18.37
CA GLU A 76 12.07 0.94 -17.02
C GLU A 76 10.67 0.86 -16.42
N SER A 77 9.72 1.56 -17.02
CA SER A 77 8.36 1.73 -16.48
C SER A 77 7.67 0.40 -16.15
N GLU A 78 7.79 -0.59 -17.05
CA GLU A 78 7.19 -1.90 -16.84
C GLU A 78 7.88 -2.66 -15.69
N ARG A 79 9.20 -2.66 -15.63
CA ARG A 79 9.95 -3.28 -14.53
C ARG A 79 9.57 -2.65 -13.18
N ILE A 80 9.56 -1.31 -13.11
CA ILE A 80 9.21 -0.58 -11.89
C ILE A 80 7.78 -0.90 -11.45
N ARG A 81 6.85 -1.03 -12.40
CA ARG A 81 5.48 -1.43 -12.11
C ARG A 81 5.42 -2.83 -11.48
N TYR A 82 6.14 -3.80 -12.04
CA TYR A 82 6.19 -5.15 -11.46
C TYR A 82 6.86 -5.17 -10.09
N ASP A 83 7.94 -4.41 -9.90
CA ASP A 83 8.60 -4.29 -8.61
C ASP A 83 7.68 -3.65 -7.55
N ALA A 84 6.87 -2.66 -7.93
CA ALA A 84 5.87 -2.06 -7.04
C ALA A 84 4.75 -3.05 -6.65
N MET A 85 4.24 -3.84 -7.61
CA MET A 85 3.23 -4.87 -7.31
C MET A 85 3.79 -5.98 -6.42
N ASP A 86 5.04 -6.41 -6.67
CA ASP A 86 5.73 -7.40 -5.83
C ASP A 86 5.88 -6.90 -4.38
N ASP A 87 6.28 -5.64 -4.22
CA ASP A 87 6.40 -4.99 -2.91
C ASP A 87 5.04 -4.93 -2.18
N MET A 88 3.96 -4.56 -2.87
CA MET A 88 2.60 -4.57 -2.31
C MET A 88 2.20 -5.97 -1.86
N LEU A 89 2.36 -6.98 -2.73
CA LEU A 89 2.00 -8.36 -2.43
C LEU A 89 2.83 -8.95 -1.28
N ALA A 90 4.14 -8.76 -1.30
CA ALA A 90 5.03 -9.24 -0.24
C ALA A 90 4.70 -8.60 1.12
N THR A 91 4.33 -7.32 1.10
CA THR A 91 3.94 -6.60 2.30
C THR A 91 2.59 -7.08 2.84
N VAL A 92 1.58 -7.27 1.97
CA VAL A 92 0.28 -7.85 2.35
C VAL A 92 0.48 -9.25 2.93
N GLY A 93 1.28 -10.09 2.27
CA GLY A 93 1.61 -11.43 2.75
C GLY A 93 2.20 -11.42 4.15
N SER A 94 3.21 -10.60 4.38
CA SER A 94 3.91 -10.56 5.67
C SER A 94 3.11 -9.87 6.77
N ALA A 95 2.43 -8.75 6.48
CA ALA A 95 1.75 -7.96 7.48
C ALA A 95 0.36 -8.49 7.87
N MET A 96 -0.39 -9.07 6.92
CA MET A 96 -1.78 -9.47 7.12
C MET A 96 -1.99 -10.98 7.16
N LEU A 97 -1.12 -11.75 6.48
CA LEU A 97 -1.22 -13.20 6.40
C LEU A 97 -0.11 -13.92 7.17
N ALA A 98 0.86 -13.18 7.72
CA ALA A 98 2.04 -13.72 8.42
C ALA A 98 2.83 -14.76 7.59
N THR A 99 2.87 -14.59 6.27
CA THR A 99 3.53 -15.49 5.32
C THR A 99 4.58 -14.76 4.48
N THR A 100 5.64 -15.45 4.10
CA THR A 100 6.70 -14.93 3.24
C THR A 100 6.41 -15.22 1.77
N ILE A 101 5.22 -14.84 1.30
CA ILE A 101 4.71 -15.13 -0.06
C ILE A 101 5.67 -14.69 -1.17
N GLY A 102 6.48 -13.66 -0.93
CA GLY A 102 7.49 -13.19 -1.88
C GLY A 102 8.53 -14.25 -2.28
N CYS A 103 8.74 -15.28 -1.44
CA CYS A 103 9.59 -16.42 -1.79
C CYS A 103 9.05 -17.20 -3.00
N ALA A 104 7.72 -17.21 -3.16
CA ALA A 104 7.05 -17.92 -4.25
C ALA A 104 7.15 -17.19 -5.61
N ARG A 105 7.79 -16.03 -5.67
CA ARG A 105 8.09 -15.33 -6.94
C ARG A 105 8.98 -16.15 -7.87
N CYS A 106 9.94 -16.91 -7.31
CA CYS A 106 10.95 -17.61 -8.10
C CYS A 106 10.81 -19.13 -8.08
N HIS A 107 10.18 -19.70 -7.06
CA HIS A 107 10.00 -21.14 -6.86
C HIS A 107 8.85 -21.37 -5.89
N ASP A 108 8.29 -22.57 -5.84
CA ASP A 108 7.29 -22.93 -4.84
C ASP A 108 7.84 -22.69 -3.44
N HIS A 109 6.98 -22.16 -2.54
CA HIS A 109 7.41 -21.82 -1.19
C HIS A 109 7.97 -23.04 -0.46
N LYS A 110 9.08 -22.87 0.25
CA LYS A 110 9.82 -24.01 0.83
C LYS A 110 9.05 -24.70 1.94
N TYR A 111 8.30 -23.96 2.73
CA TYR A 111 7.67 -24.46 3.97
C TYR A 111 6.14 -24.46 3.90
N ASP A 112 5.56 -23.45 3.27
CA ASP A 112 4.12 -23.29 3.14
C ASP A 112 3.62 -23.83 1.80
N PRO A 113 2.39 -24.36 1.71
CA PRO A 113 1.83 -24.89 0.48
C PRO A 113 1.43 -23.78 -0.51
N ILE A 114 2.36 -22.91 -0.84
CA ILE A 114 2.16 -21.77 -1.75
C ILE A 114 2.98 -22.02 -3.02
N PRO A 115 2.38 -22.52 -4.09
CA PRO A 115 3.07 -22.67 -5.36
C PRO A 115 3.34 -21.30 -6.02
N MET A 116 4.35 -21.24 -6.86
CA MET A 116 4.68 -20.03 -7.63
C MET A 116 3.48 -19.50 -8.42
N ARG A 117 2.61 -20.39 -8.92
CA ARG A 117 1.38 -20.00 -9.62
C ARG A 117 0.49 -19.11 -8.75
N ASP A 118 0.32 -19.41 -7.47
CA ASP A 118 -0.55 -18.68 -6.57
C ASP A 118 0.00 -17.29 -6.27
N TYR A 119 1.34 -17.15 -6.21
CA TYR A 119 1.98 -15.84 -6.14
C TYR A 119 1.55 -14.96 -7.32
N TYR A 120 1.65 -15.46 -8.57
CA TYR A 120 1.28 -14.67 -9.76
C TYR A 120 -0.23 -14.44 -9.87
N GLN A 121 -1.05 -15.35 -9.38
CA GLN A 121 -2.50 -15.13 -9.29
C GLN A 121 -2.83 -13.99 -8.31
N MET A 122 -2.20 -13.96 -7.14
CA MET A 122 -2.38 -12.85 -6.19
C MET A 122 -1.79 -11.54 -6.70
N LEU A 123 -0.63 -11.59 -7.37
CA LEU A 123 -0.02 -10.41 -7.98
C LEU A 123 -0.97 -9.75 -8.98
N SER A 124 -1.76 -10.53 -9.70
CA SER A 124 -2.71 -10.00 -10.69
C SER A 124 -3.79 -9.11 -10.08
N ALA A 125 -4.10 -9.25 -8.78
CA ALA A 125 -5.05 -8.38 -8.10
C ALA A 125 -4.57 -6.92 -8.00
N PHE A 126 -3.25 -6.69 -8.08
CA PHE A 126 -2.65 -5.35 -8.01
C PHE A 126 -2.43 -4.71 -9.39
N THR A 127 -2.82 -5.37 -10.49
CA THR A 127 -2.55 -4.87 -11.85
C THR A 127 -3.25 -3.56 -12.19
N THR A 128 -4.33 -3.23 -11.52
CA THR A 128 -5.07 -1.97 -11.67
C THR A 128 -4.75 -0.94 -10.59
N THR A 129 -3.94 -1.32 -9.60
CA THR A 129 -3.54 -0.41 -8.53
C THR A 129 -2.53 0.60 -9.05
N VAL A 130 -2.84 1.87 -8.90
CA VAL A 130 -2.00 3.00 -9.34
C VAL A 130 -1.72 3.90 -8.14
N ARG A 131 -0.47 4.30 -7.97
CA ARG A 131 -0.13 5.35 -7.01
C ARG A 131 -0.56 6.70 -7.58
N SER A 132 -1.30 7.45 -6.81
CA SER A 132 -1.72 8.81 -7.17
C SER A 132 -1.82 9.67 -5.92
N ASP A 133 -1.58 10.97 -6.11
CA ASP A 133 -1.93 11.96 -5.11
C ASP A 133 -3.43 12.25 -5.21
N ILE A 134 -4.11 12.22 -4.08
CA ILE A 134 -5.55 12.52 -3.99
C ILE A 134 -5.79 13.69 -3.04
N GLU A 135 -6.81 14.48 -3.33
CA GLU A 135 -7.29 15.49 -2.40
C GLU A 135 -8.26 14.83 -1.40
N LEU A 136 -7.99 15.01 -0.10
CA LEU A 136 -8.87 14.52 0.95
C LEU A 136 -9.74 15.65 1.48
N ASP A 137 -11.06 15.51 1.40
CA ASP A 137 -11.98 16.36 2.13
C ASP A 137 -12.11 15.83 3.57
N LEU A 138 -11.47 16.50 4.51
CA LEU A 138 -11.53 16.18 5.93
C LEU A 138 -12.62 16.97 6.68
N GLY A 139 -13.56 17.56 5.96
CA GLY A 139 -14.64 18.36 6.51
C GLY A 139 -14.16 19.72 7.03
N SER A 140 -14.62 20.16 8.22
CA SER A 140 -14.32 21.49 8.77
C SER A 140 -12.84 21.74 9.14
N VAL A 141 -11.99 20.76 9.02
CA VAL A 141 -10.54 20.89 9.16
C VAL A 141 -9.96 21.08 7.76
N SER A 142 -9.98 22.32 7.29
CA SER A 142 -9.33 22.71 6.05
C SER A 142 -7.81 22.66 6.22
N TYR A 143 -7.22 21.51 5.92
CA TYR A 143 -5.79 21.48 5.58
C TYR A 143 -5.67 21.83 4.11
N THR A 144 -5.42 23.09 3.83
CA THR A 144 -5.02 23.55 2.50
C THR A 144 -3.74 22.81 2.12
N HIS A 145 -3.78 21.99 1.08
CA HIS A 145 -2.71 21.18 0.49
C HIS A 145 -2.49 19.80 1.14
N LEU A 146 -3.46 18.91 0.95
CA LEU A 146 -3.27 17.48 1.20
C LEU A 146 -3.07 16.76 -0.15
N ARG A 147 -1.81 16.46 -0.47
CA ARG A 147 -1.47 15.49 -1.51
C ARG A 147 -1.00 14.22 -0.79
N ALA A 148 -1.74 13.13 -0.95
CA ALA A 148 -1.35 11.83 -0.44
C ALA A 148 -0.44 11.11 -1.43
#